data_15e010fce7e4f279fa98f115a6e2b7d2
#
_entry.id   15e010fce7e4f279fa98f115a6e2b7d2
#
_cell.length_a   1.000
_cell.length_b   1.000
_cell.length_c   1.000
_cell.angle_alpha   90.00
_cell.angle_beta   90.00
_cell.angle_gamma   90.00
#
_symmetry.space_group_name_H-M   'P 1'
#
loop_
_entity.id
_entity.type
_entity.pdbx_description
1 polymer ?
#
loop_
_entity_poly.entity_id
_entity_poly.type
_entity_poly.pdbx_seq_one_letter_code
_entity_poly.pdbx_strand_id
1 'polypeptide(L)'
;MQHEQQAQLANGNAGRIPQDRFRANFGREHVFVINRPVIVEGQPRFQYGGYWFGFSQPWPVGWLYTDNVYVDYVEGGYFLYNPFHPGIRIIIIVI
;
A
#
# COMPACT_ATOMS: atom_id res chain seq x y z
N MET A 1 -2.23 15.00 23.36
CA MET A 1 -1.68 14.68 22.63
C MET A 1 -1.46 13.96 22.07
N GLN A 2 -1.72 13.85 22.38
CA GLN A 2 -1.27 13.41 21.66
C GLN A 2 -1.13 12.53 21.25
N HIS A 3 -1.55 12.72 21.72
CA HIS A 3 -1.19 11.99 21.04
C HIS A 3 -1.18 11.53 20.39
N GLU A 4 -1.71 11.79 20.46
CA GLU A 4 -1.45 11.44 19.57
C GLU A 4 -1.08 11.03 18.95
N GLN A 5 -1.47 11.25 19.31
CA GLN A 5 -0.95 10.94 18.47
C GLN A 5 -0.65 10.20 18.18
N GLN A 6 -1.02 10.17 18.54
CA GLN A 6 -0.57 9.54 17.96
C GLN A 6 -0.66 8.71 17.60
N ALA A 7 -1.26 8.92 18.13
CA ALA A 7 -1.08 8.23 17.41
C ALA A 7 -1.43 7.81 16.95
N GLN A 8 -1.91 7.75 16.99
CA GLN A 8 -1.88 7.38 16.24
C GLN A 8 -1.95 6.95 15.73
N LEU A 9 -2.41 7.18 16.16
CA LEU A 9 -2.26 6.78 15.42
C LEU A 9 -2.47 6.22 15.33
N ALA A 10 -2.88 6.37 15.75
CA ALA A 10 -2.87 5.90 15.32
C ALA A 10 -3.39 5.67 15.10
N ASN A 11 -3.87 5.83 15.32
CA ASN A 11 -4.24 5.62 14.78
C ASN A 11 -4.55 6.09 14.30
N GLY A 12 -4.57 6.37 14.73
CA GLY A 12 -4.87 7.00 14.04
C GLY A 12 -4.61 7.78 12.93
N ASN A 13 -4.08 8.66 12.85
CA ASN A 13 -3.68 9.05 11.69
C ASN A 13 -2.73 8.12 11.06
N ALA A 14 -2.45 7.13 11.77
CA ALA A 14 -1.82 6.01 11.19
C ALA A 14 -2.61 5.61 9.98
N GLY A 15 -1.94 5.19 8.94
CA GLY A 15 -2.62 4.79 7.75
C GLY A 15 -2.86 5.88 6.73
N ARG A 16 -2.34 7.09 6.97
CA ARG A 16 -2.50 8.17 6.01
C ARG A 16 -1.14 8.73 5.61
N ILE A 17 -0.88 8.72 4.30
CA ILE A 17 0.37 9.26 3.77
C ILE A 17 0.18 10.74 3.48
N PRO A 18 1.08 11.62 3.95
CA PRO A 18 0.98 13.03 3.63
C PRO A 18 0.94 13.26 2.12
N GLN A 19 0.16 14.25 1.70
CA GLN A 19 -0.15 14.42 0.29
C GLN A 19 1.08 14.69 -0.56
N ASP A 20 2.02 15.47 -0.06
CA ASP A 20 3.23 15.76 -0.81
C ASP A 20 4.09 14.51 -0.99
N ARG A 21 4.16 13.65 0.02
CA ARG A 21 4.89 12.40 -0.09
C ARG A 21 4.18 11.42 -1.01
N PHE A 22 2.86 11.41 -0.95
CA PHE A 22 2.09 10.57 -1.84
C PHE A 22 2.36 10.94 -3.29
N ARG A 23 2.31 12.23 -3.57
CA ARG A 23 2.50 12.72 -4.93
C ARG A 23 3.89 12.41 -5.46
N ALA A 24 4.88 12.40 -4.58
CA ALA A 24 6.27 12.18 -4.99
C ALA A 24 6.56 10.73 -5.35
N ASN A 25 5.89 9.76 -4.71
CA ASN A 25 6.29 8.36 -4.82
C ASN A 25 5.17 7.40 -5.22
N PHE A 26 3.93 7.85 -5.25
CA PHE A 26 2.79 6.97 -5.44
C PHE A 26 1.97 7.42 -6.64
N GLY A 27 0.93 6.64 -6.94
CA GLY A 27 0.05 6.94 -8.04
C GLY A 27 0.47 6.20 -9.31
N ARG A 28 -0.36 6.35 -10.32
CA ARG A 28 -0.22 5.59 -11.58
C ARG A 28 1.13 5.79 -12.25
N GLU A 29 1.76 6.93 -12.04
CA GLU A 29 3.02 7.26 -12.70
C GLU A 29 4.24 6.68 -11.98
N HIS A 30 4.03 6.05 -10.84
CA HIS A 30 5.12 5.56 -10.01
C HIS A 30 4.97 4.07 -9.78
N VAL A 31 5.24 3.29 -10.84
CA VAL A 31 5.18 1.84 -10.73
C VAL A 31 6.43 1.32 -10.03
N PHE A 32 6.28 0.20 -9.37
CA PHE A 32 7.38 -0.46 -8.69
C PHE A 32 7.12 -1.96 -8.67
N VAL A 33 8.09 -2.73 -8.22
CA VAL A 33 8.00 -4.18 -8.13
C VAL A 33 8.14 -4.57 -6.67
N ILE A 34 7.19 -5.33 -6.15
CA ILE A 34 7.28 -5.83 -4.77
C ILE A 34 8.38 -6.86 -4.66
N ASN A 35 8.47 -7.74 -5.66
CA ASN A 35 9.45 -8.78 -5.79
C ASN A 35 9.28 -9.89 -4.75
N ARG A 36 9.44 -9.57 -3.47
CA ARG A 36 9.33 -10.59 -2.42
C ARG A 36 8.72 -9.94 -1.17
N PRO A 37 7.48 -10.28 -0.86
CA PRO A 37 6.89 -9.73 0.36
C PRO A 37 7.55 -10.31 1.60
N VAL A 38 7.52 -9.54 2.68
CA VAL A 38 8.01 -9.98 3.98
C VAL A 38 6.82 -10.57 4.73
N ILE A 39 7.02 -11.75 5.31
CA ILE A 39 5.96 -12.39 6.09
C ILE A 39 6.16 -12.04 7.56
N VAL A 40 5.15 -11.42 8.16
CA VAL A 40 5.16 -11.06 9.58
C VAL A 40 3.93 -11.69 10.22
N GLU A 41 4.17 -12.60 11.15
CA GLU A 41 3.08 -13.32 11.83
C GLU A 41 2.12 -13.96 10.83
N GLY A 42 2.69 -14.55 9.77
CA GLY A 42 1.89 -15.23 8.77
C GLY A 42 1.22 -14.33 7.75
N GLN A 43 1.42 -13.01 7.83
CA GLN A 43 0.79 -12.05 6.95
C GLN A 43 1.83 -11.40 6.05
N PRO A 44 1.56 -11.32 4.74
CA PRO A 44 2.50 -10.64 3.84
C PRO A 44 2.44 -9.13 4.00
N ARG A 45 3.59 -8.51 3.85
CA ARG A 45 3.74 -7.06 3.89
C ARG A 45 4.79 -6.66 2.88
N PHE A 46 4.72 -5.41 2.43
CA PHE A 46 5.79 -4.87 1.58
C PHE A 46 6.07 -3.42 2.00
N GLN A 47 7.27 -2.99 1.67
CA GLN A 47 7.71 -1.62 1.95
C GLN A 47 7.95 -0.88 0.65
N TYR A 48 7.42 0.33 0.56
CA TYR A 48 7.65 1.18 -0.58
C TYR A 48 7.44 2.64 -0.20
N GLY A 49 8.28 3.53 -0.73
CA GLY A 49 8.12 4.96 -0.52
C GLY A 49 8.27 5.40 0.92
N GLY A 50 8.96 4.62 1.74
CA GLY A 50 9.15 4.92 3.15
C GLY A 50 8.05 4.40 4.05
N TYR A 51 7.10 3.64 3.51
CA TYR A 51 5.97 3.12 4.27
C TYR A 51 5.86 1.62 4.14
N TRP A 52 5.32 0.99 5.19
CA TRP A 52 4.98 -0.41 5.17
C TRP A 52 3.51 -0.57 4.86
N PHE A 53 3.18 -1.57 4.05
CA PHE A 53 1.81 -1.87 3.67
C PHE A 53 1.47 -3.30 3.98
N GLY A 54 0.25 -3.51 4.43
CA GLY A 54 -0.32 -4.85 4.57
C GLY A 54 -1.43 -5.04 3.57
N PHE A 55 -1.81 -6.30 3.33
CA PHE A 55 -2.87 -6.65 2.40
C PHE A 55 -4.14 -6.96 3.18
N SER A 56 -5.25 -6.35 2.81
CA SER A 56 -6.55 -6.66 3.39
C SER A 56 -7.29 -7.72 2.59
N GLN A 57 -6.73 -8.14 1.47
CA GLN A 57 -7.33 -9.12 0.58
C GLN A 57 -6.25 -10.08 0.11
N PRO A 58 -6.61 -11.29 -0.32
CA PRO A 58 -5.63 -12.22 -0.85
C PRO A 58 -4.99 -11.67 -2.13
N TRP A 59 -3.76 -12.08 -2.36
CA TRP A 59 -3.05 -11.77 -3.61
C TRP A 59 -3.82 -12.38 -4.76
N PRO A 60 -4.17 -11.61 -5.79
CA PRO A 60 -5.00 -12.12 -6.87
C PRO A 60 -4.32 -13.23 -7.65
N VAL A 61 -5.11 -14.19 -8.10
CA VAL A 61 -4.63 -15.26 -8.95
C VAL A 61 -4.12 -14.65 -10.25
N GLY A 62 -2.95 -15.06 -10.68
CA GLY A 62 -2.36 -14.60 -11.93
C GLY A 62 -1.46 -13.38 -11.80
N TRP A 63 -1.52 -12.67 -10.67
CA TRP A 63 -0.57 -11.59 -10.42
C TRP A 63 0.76 -12.18 -9.97
N LEU A 64 1.85 -11.66 -10.53
CA LEU A 64 3.18 -12.06 -10.12
C LEU A 64 3.78 -10.97 -9.24
N TYR A 65 4.55 -11.36 -8.24
CA TYR A 65 5.23 -10.39 -7.40
C TYR A 65 6.29 -9.60 -8.18
N THR A 66 6.65 -10.09 -9.36
CA THR A 66 7.59 -9.40 -10.24
C THR A 66 6.90 -8.48 -11.24
N ASP A 67 5.57 -8.42 -11.22
CA ASP A 67 4.84 -7.47 -12.06
C ASP A 67 5.02 -6.06 -11.55
N ASN A 68 4.95 -5.09 -12.46
CA ASN A 68 4.86 -3.69 -12.07
C ASN A 68 3.51 -3.42 -11.43
N VAL A 69 3.53 -2.72 -10.30
CA VAL A 69 2.31 -2.33 -9.59
C VAL A 69 2.41 -0.87 -9.18
N TYR A 70 1.30 -0.27 -8.81
CA TYR A 70 1.32 1.06 -8.22
C TYR A 70 0.22 1.17 -7.17
N VAL A 71 0.38 2.13 -6.27
CA VAL A 71 -0.57 2.41 -5.20
C VAL A 71 -1.29 3.70 -5.53
N ASP A 72 -2.62 3.68 -5.42
CA ASP A 72 -3.39 4.91 -5.55
C ASP A 72 -4.37 5.03 -4.40
N TYR A 73 -4.82 6.26 -4.16
CA TYR A 73 -5.74 6.59 -3.08
C TYR A 73 -7.08 6.93 -3.69
N VAL A 74 -8.09 6.13 -3.40
CA VAL A 74 -9.41 6.28 -4.00
C VAL A 74 -10.45 6.19 -2.90
N GLU A 75 -11.29 7.23 -2.78
CA GLU A 75 -12.44 7.20 -1.89
C GLU A 75 -12.09 6.78 -0.46
N GLY A 76 -11.00 7.34 0.05
CA GLY A 76 -10.63 7.13 1.43
C GLY A 76 -9.81 5.89 1.71
N GLY A 77 -9.38 5.17 0.68
CA GLY A 77 -8.59 3.97 0.85
C GLY A 77 -7.43 3.86 -0.11
N TYR A 78 -6.47 3.05 0.25
CA TYR A 78 -5.33 2.77 -0.62
C TYR A 78 -5.58 1.45 -1.32
N PHE A 79 -5.24 1.42 -2.61
CA PHE A 79 -5.39 0.23 -3.44
C PHE A 79 -4.12 -0.04 -4.20
N LEU A 80 -3.83 -1.30 -4.41
CA LEU A 80 -2.72 -1.73 -5.24
C LEU A 80 -3.28 -2.14 -6.59
N TYR A 81 -2.68 -1.60 -7.65
CA TYR A 81 -3.08 -1.84 -9.03
C TYR A 81 -1.96 -2.55 -9.76
N ASN A 82 -2.35 -3.41 -10.70
CA ASN A 82 -1.41 -4.08 -11.58
C ASN A 82 -1.78 -3.74 -13.02
N PRO A 83 -0.91 -3.00 -13.75
CA PRO A 83 -1.23 -2.62 -15.13
C PRO A 83 -1.46 -3.79 -16.08
N PHE A 84 -0.88 -4.97 -15.79
CA PHE A 84 -1.12 -6.16 -16.59
C PHE A 84 -2.50 -6.74 -16.38
N HIS A 85 -3.18 -6.35 -15.31
CA HIS A 85 -4.49 -6.89 -14.96
C HIS A 85 -5.42 -5.74 -14.62
N PRO A 86 -5.75 -4.89 -15.63
CA PRO A 86 -6.66 -3.77 -15.37
C PRO A 86 -8.03 -4.30 -14.98
N GLY A 87 -8.70 -3.59 -14.12
CA GLY A 87 -10.01 -4.01 -13.65
C GLY A 87 -9.97 -4.77 -12.33
N ILE A 88 -8.78 -5.18 -11.88
CA ILE A 88 -8.61 -5.81 -10.57
C ILE A 88 -7.69 -4.94 -9.73
N ARG A 89 -8.15 -4.64 -8.52
CA ARG A 89 -7.33 -3.91 -7.54
C ARG A 89 -7.56 -4.54 -6.19
N ILE A 90 -6.60 -4.41 -5.30
CA ILE A 90 -6.74 -4.97 -3.95
C ILE A 90 -6.54 -3.89 -2.91
N ILE A 91 -7.28 -4.04 -1.82
CA ILE A 91 -7.21 -3.09 -0.71
C ILE A 91 -5.93 -3.35 0.07
N ILE A 92 -5.19 -2.29 0.32
CA ILE A 92 -4.00 -2.34 1.17
C ILE A 92 -4.14 -1.30 2.26
N ILE A 93 -3.39 -1.51 3.34
CA ILE A 93 -3.41 -0.60 4.47
C ILE A 93 -1.98 -0.18 4.79
N VAL A 94 -1.83 1.06 5.22
CA VAL A 94 -0.56 1.56 5.73
C VAL A 94 -0.43 1.12 7.18
N ILE A 95 0.68 0.49 7.49
CA ILE A 95 0.92 -0.05 8.83
C ILE A 95 1.75 0.89 9.67
#